data_c8ef6b519a8a2f434fccd578b1061768
#
_entry.id   c8ef6b519a8a2f434fccd578b1061768
#
_cell.length_a   1.000
_cell.length_b   1.000
_cell.length_c   1.000
_cell.angle_alpha   90.00
_cell.angle_beta   90.00
_cell.angle_gamma   90.00
#
_symmetry.space_group_name_H-M   'P 1'
#
loop_
_entity.id
_entity.type
_entity.pdbx_description
1 polymer ?
#
loop_
_entity_poly.entity_id
_entity_poly.type
_entity_poly.pdbx_seq_one_letter_code
_entity_poly.pdbx_strand_id
1 'polypeptide(L)'
;MNIILIHTHDTGRYISPYGYTAKTNNLQILSNKGYTYRNAFTVAPTCSPSRSALMTGLYPHQNGMYGLAHRGSRINDYELHLSNFLKSKNYETALFGIQHEIDYENISELGYRHLEVDEK
;
A
#
# COMPACT_ATOMS: atom_id res chain seq x y z
N MET A 1 -1.12 -19.95 -3.80
CA MET A 1 -1.58 -19.23 -2.59
C MET A 1 -2.04 -17.86 -3.03
N ASN A 2 -3.18 -17.40 -2.54
CA ASN A 2 -3.68 -16.04 -2.86
C ASN A 2 -3.25 -15.06 -1.77
N ILE A 3 -2.94 -13.83 -2.16
CA ILE A 3 -2.53 -12.74 -1.27
C ILE A 3 -3.53 -11.61 -1.44
N ILE A 4 -4.09 -11.12 -0.34
CA ILE A 4 -4.97 -9.94 -0.32
C ILE A 4 -4.35 -8.93 0.64
N LEU A 5 -3.99 -7.75 0.11
CA LEU A 5 -3.55 -6.60 0.90
C LEU A 5 -4.71 -5.60 0.97
N ILE A 6 -5.26 -5.39 2.16
CA ILE A 6 -6.29 -4.39 2.40
C ILE A 6 -5.66 -3.22 3.13
N HIS A 7 -5.71 -2.06 2.50
CA HIS A 7 -5.06 -0.86 2.97
C HIS A 7 -6.06 0.28 3.09
N THR A 8 -6.19 0.84 4.28
CA THR A 8 -7.09 1.98 4.52
C THR A 8 -6.34 3.30 4.38
N HIS A 9 -7.07 4.39 4.10
CA HIS A 9 -6.53 5.73 4.04
C HIS A 9 -6.88 6.48 5.33
N ASP A 10 -5.87 7.08 5.98
CA ASP A 10 -6.01 7.97 7.16
C ASP A 10 -6.78 7.39 8.37
N THR A 11 -6.88 6.08 8.50
CA THR A 11 -7.63 5.42 9.59
C THR A 11 -6.90 5.53 10.94
N GLY A 12 -5.58 5.51 10.93
CA GLY A 12 -4.77 5.51 12.14
C GLY A 12 -5.03 4.29 13.04
N ARG A 13 -4.91 4.50 14.36
CA ARG A 13 -5.05 3.45 15.38
C ARG A 13 -6.46 3.35 15.97
N TYR A 14 -7.41 4.14 15.51
CA TYR A 14 -8.73 4.31 16.15
C TYR A 14 -9.72 3.20 15.77
N ILE A 15 -9.29 1.94 15.90
CA ILE A 15 -10.07 0.74 15.61
C ILE A 15 -10.17 -0.18 16.82
N SER A 16 -11.22 -1.01 16.89
CA SER A 16 -11.48 -1.89 18.04
C SER A 16 -10.34 -2.88 18.37
N PRO A 17 -9.59 -3.46 17.40
CA PRO A 17 -8.44 -4.31 17.72
C PRO A 17 -7.35 -3.66 18.58
N TYR A 18 -7.25 -2.33 18.56
CA TYR A 18 -6.32 -1.58 19.41
C TYR A 18 -6.93 -1.07 20.71
N GLY A 19 -8.17 -1.47 21.03
CA GLY A 19 -8.86 -1.12 22.28
C GLY A 19 -9.66 0.18 22.23
N TYR A 20 -9.87 0.75 21.04
CA TYR A 20 -10.74 1.92 20.87
C TYR A 20 -12.21 1.51 20.77
N THR A 21 -13.12 2.41 21.16
CA THR A 21 -14.58 2.18 21.17
C THR A 21 -15.23 2.22 19.79
N ALA A 22 -14.46 2.47 18.73
CA ALA A 22 -14.96 2.47 17.36
C ALA A 22 -15.53 1.09 16.99
N LYS A 23 -16.72 1.06 16.40
CA LYS A 23 -17.40 -0.19 15.98
C LYS A 23 -16.79 -0.71 14.67
N THR A 24 -15.66 -1.37 14.73
CA THR A 24 -14.98 -2.01 13.59
C THR A 24 -15.05 -3.53 13.71
N ASN A 25 -16.27 -4.07 13.76
CA ASN A 25 -16.55 -5.46 14.08
C ASN A 25 -15.81 -6.46 13.17
N ASN A 26 -15.76 -6.21 11.86
CA ASN A 26 -15.08 -7.10 10.91
C ASN A 26 -13.57 -7.12 11.13
N LEU A 27 -12.97 -5.97 11.46
CA LEU A 27 -11.53 -5.92 11.81
C LEU A 27 -11.27 -6.65 13.14
N GLN A 28 -12.21 -6.57 14.09
CA GLN A 28 -12.10 -7.33 15.35
C GLN A 28 -12.18 -8.84 15.11
N ILE A 29 -13.08 -9.30 14.23
CA ILE A 29 -13.16 -10.73 13.85
C ILE A 29 -11.87 -11.19 13.17
N LEU A 30 -11.32 -10.39 12.28
CA LEU A 30 -10.07 -10.68 11.60
C LEU A 30 -8.89 -10.75 12.60
N SER A 31 -8.81 -9.78 13.50
CA SER A 31 -7.81 -9.72 14.57
C SER A 31 -7.86 -10.94 15.49
N ASN A 32 -9.06 -11.42 15.82
CA ASN A 32 -9.24 -12.60 16.67
C ASN A 32 -8.82 -13.92 15.99
N LYS A 33 -8.78 -13.94 14.65
CA LYS A 33 -8.40 -15.10 13.83
C LYS A 33 -6.95 -15.08 13.35
N GLY A 34 -6.28 -13.94 13.49
CA GLY A 34 -4.94 -13.69 12.96
C GLY A 34 -4.01 -13.05 13.97
N TYR A 35 -3.00 -12.37 13.49
CA TYR A 35 -2.03 -11.64 14.30
C TYR A 35 -2.32 -10.15 14.27
N THR A 36 -2.25 -9.49 15.42
CA THR A 36 -2.38 -8.04 15.56
C THR A 36 -1.06 -7.45 16.03
N TYR A 37 -0.40 -6.69 15.17
CA TYR A 37 0.85 -6.00 15.49
C TYR A 37 0.56 -4.65 16.13
N ARG A 38 0.85 -4.51 17.43
CA ARG A 38 0.59 -3.27 18.18
C ARG A 38 1.67 -2.20 17.99
N ASN A 39 2.86 -2.61 17.59
CA ASN A 39 4.04 -1.77 17.40
C ASN A 39 4.49 -1.79 15.94
N ALA A 40 3.56 -1.56 15.02
CA ALA A 40 3.84 -1.35 13.60
C ALA A 40 3.98 0.15 13.33
N PHE A 41 5.06 0.53 12.65
CA PHE A 41 5.40 1.93 12.38
C PHE A 41 5.54 2.14 10.87
N THR A 42 5.02 3.26 10.39
CA THR A 42 5.34 3.73 9.04
C THR A 42 6.74 4.34 9.00
N VAL A 43 7.40 4.23 7.86
CA VAL A 43 8.75 4.80 7.65
C VAL A 43 8.71 6.25 7.16
N ALA A 44 7.51 6.75 6.81
CA ALA A 44 7.30 8.13 6.38
C ALA A 44 5.88 8.60 6.76
N PRO A 45 5.69 9.88 7.06
CA PRO A 45 4.41 10.42 7.52
C PRO A 45 3.45 10.78 6.38
N THR A 46 3.90 10.71 5.11
CA THR A 46 3.10 11.10 3.93
C THR A 46 2.75 9.90 3.04
N CYS A 47 1.68 10.04 2.25
CA CYS A 47 1.07 8.96 1.49
C CYS A 47 2.07 8.24 0.55
N SER A 48 2.59 8.93 -0.46
CA SER A 48 3.42 8.30 -1.49
C SER A 48 4.72 7.70 -0.94
N PRO A 49 5.50 8.39 -0.08
CA PRO A 49 6.68 7.79 0.55
C PRO A 49 6.38 6.56 1.41
N SER A 50 5.28 6.59 2.19
CA SER A 50 4.88 5.47 3.03
C SER A 50 4.44 4.26 2.20
N ARG A 51 3.64 4.49 1.16
CA ARG A 51 3.13 3.45 0.26
C ARG A 51 4.25 2.82 -0.56
N SER A 52 5.09 3.64 -1.18
CA SER A 52 6.24 3.15 -1.95
C SER A 52 7.19 2.31 -1.10
N ALA A 53 7.41 2.69 0.15
CA ALA A 53 8.22 1.88 1.06
C ALA A 53 7.55 0.54 1.39
N LEU A 54 6.25 0.52 1.61
CA LEU A 54 5.48 -0.71 1.83
C LEU A 54 5.58 -1.65 0.62
N MET A 55 5.46 -1.10 -0.60
CA MET A 55 5.42 -1.87 -1.83
C MET A 55 6.79 -2.25 -2.39
N THR A 56 7.85 -1.56 -2.01
CA THR A 56 9.23 -1.88 -2.46
C THR A 56 10.07 -2.56 -1.37
N GLY A 57 9.66 -2.47 -0.10
CA GLY A 57 10.48 -2.90 1.03
C GLY A 57 11.69 -1.99 1.29
N LEU A 58 11.78 -0.83 0.64
CA LEU A 58 12.89 0.11 0.74
C LEU A 58 12.45 1.40 1.44
N TYR A 59 13.35 2.03 2.18
CA TYR A 59 13.10 3.36 2.71
C TYR A 59 12.97 4.40 1.58
N PRO A 60 12.23 5.52 1.79
CA PRO A 60 12.04 6.55 0.77
C PRO A 60 13.34 7.10 0.17
N HIS A 61 14.39 7.24 0.98
CA HIS A 61 15.71 7.69 0.51
C HIS A 61 16.44 6.63 -0.35
N GLN A 62 16.03 5.37 -0.28
CA GLN A 62 16.59 4.30 -1.10
C GLN A 62 15.80 4.12 -2.39
N ASN A 63 14.44 4.22 -2.32
CA ASN A 63 13.59 4.03 -3.48
C ASN A 63 13.33 5.30 -4.29
N GLY A 64 13.73 6.50 -3.79
CA GLY A 64 13.61 7.77 -4.47
C GLY A 64 12.31 8.54 -4.22
N MET A 65 11.32 7.96 -3.56
CA MET A 65 10.03 8.59 -3.29
C MET A 65 10.10 9.54 -2.09
N TYR A 66 10.68 10.72 -2.26
CA TYR A 66 10.84 11.70 -1.18
C TYR A 66 9.60 12.53 -0.89
N GLY A 67 8.71 12.67 -1.85
CA GLY A 67 7.52 13.50 -1.77
C GLY A 67 6.29 12.81 -2.38
N LEU A 68 5.26 13.59 -2.65
CA LEU A 68 4.01 13.09 -3.23
C LEU A 68 4.15 12.85 -4.74
N ALA A 69 3.59 11.74 -5.24
CA ALA A 69 3.65 11.36 -6.64
C ALA A 69 3.06 12.46 -7.55
N HIS A 70 1.88 12.98 -7.21
CA HIS A 70 1.23 14.07 -7.96
C HIS A 70 1.99 15.43 -7.91
N ARG A 71 3.12 15.48 -7.21
CA ARG A 71 4.06 16.61 -7.19
C ARG A 71 5.41 16.26 -7.82
N GLY A 72 5.45 15.21 -8.63
CA GLY A 72 6.61 14.82 -9.41
C GLY A 72 7.61 13.91 -8.71
N SER A 73 7.31 13.42 -7.49
CA SER A 73 8.15 12.38 -6.87
C SER A 73 7.85 11.02 -7.48
N ARG A 74 8.90 10.23 -7.70
CA ARG A 74 8.79 8.91 -8.33
C ARG A 74 9.68 7.89 -7.62
N ILE A 75 9.32 6.61 -7.75
CA ILE A 75 10.20 5.50 -7.41
C ILE A 75 11.30 5.43 -8.49
N ASN A 76 12.54 5.21 -8.09
CA ASN A 76 13.67 5.12 -9.01
C ASN A 76 13.58 3.91 -9.96
N ASP A 77 13.00 2.81 -9.46
CA ASP A 77 12.87 1.56 -10.21
C ASP A 77 11.56 0.86 -9.82
N TYR A 78 10.58 0.88 -10.71
CA TYR A 78 9.28 0.25 -10.51
C TYR A 78 9.32 -1.28 -10.63
N GLU A 79 10.39 -1.89 -11.16
CA GLU A 79 10.53 -3.36 -11.14
C GLU A 79 10.66 -3.92 -9.71
N LEU A 80 11.09 -3.08 -8.76
CA LEU A 80 11.15 -3.42 -7.34
C LEU A 80 9.78 -3.39 -6.64
N HIS A 81 8.75 -2.88 -7.32
CA HIS A 81 7.41 -2.82 -6.77
C HIS A 81 6.82 -4.23 -6.63
N LEU A 82 6.15 -4.49 -5.50
CA LEU A 82 5.60 -5.81 -5.15
C LEU A 82 4.74 -6.43 -6.26
N SER A 83 3.92 -5.62 -6.96
CA SER A 83 3.10 -6.12 -8.08
C SER A 83 3.95 -6.62 -9.25
N ASN A 84 5.01 -5.91 -9.63
CA ASN A 84 5.95 -6.34 -10.67
C ASN A 84 6.71 -7.60 -10.23
N PHE A 85 7.18 -7.63 -8.99
CA PHE A 85 7.79 -8.83 -8.42
C PHE A 85 6.85 -10.03 -8.45
N LEU A 86 5.61 -9.89 -8.00
CA LEU A 86 4.62 -10.96 -8.03
C LEU A 86 4.27 -11.39 -9.46
N LYS A 87 4.12 -10.45 -10.37
CA LYS A 87 3.93 -10.72 -11.81
C LYS A 87 5.08 -11.56 -12.38
N SER A 88 6.34 -11.29 -12.01
CA SER A 88 7.51 -12.10 -12.42
C SER A 88 7.45 -13.53 -11.86
N LYS A 89 6.67 -13.77 -10.82
CA LYS A 89 6.40 -15.10 -10.23
C LYS A 89 5.11 -15.74 -10.72
N ASN A 90 4.54 -15.26 -11.83
CA ASN A 90 3.30 -15.73 -12.45
C ASN A 90 2.05 -15.56 -11.59
N TYR A 91 2.02 -14.56 -10.69
CA TYR A 91 0.79 -14.15 -10.04
C TYR A 91 -0.04 -13.24 -10.95
N GLU A 92 -1.35 -13.41 -10.92
CA GLU A 92 -2.29 -12.39 -11.36
C GLU A 92 -2.31 -11.28 -10.31
N THR A 93 -2.16 -10.03 -10.74
CA THR A 93 -2.09 -8.87 -9.84
C THR A 93 -3.23 -7.91 -10.15
N ALA A 94 -3.92 -7.44 -9.13
CA ALA A 94 -5.04 -6.51 -9.25
C ALA A 94 -4.93 -5.39 -8.22
N LEU A 95 -5.34 -4.19 -8.61
CA LEU A 95 -5.45 -3.02 -7.74
C LEU A 95 -6.87 -2.45 -7.84
N PHE A 96 -7.50 -2.23 -6.69
CA PHE A 96 -8.80 -1.61 -6.56
C PHE A 96 -8.70 -0.40 -5.63
N GLY A 97 -9.27 0.75 -6.03
CA GLY A 97 -9.32 1.96 -5.23
C GLY A 97 -8.14 2.91 -5.48
N ILE A 98 -7.33 3.24 -4.49
CA ILE A 98 -6.36 4.35 -4.53
C ILE A 98 -4.92 3.83 -4.39
N GLN A 99 -3.99 4.34 -5.20
CA GLN A 99 -2.57 3.96 -5.13
C GLN A 99 -1.64 5.06 -4.59
N HIS A 100 -1.64 6.27 -5.10
CA HIS A 100 -0.79 7.41 -4.72
C HIS A 100 0.74 7.19 -4.85
N GLU A 101 1.17 6.25 -5.69
CA GLU A 101 2.59 5.89 -5.85
C GLU A 101 3.17 6.34 -7.19
N ILE A 102 2.28 6.71 -8.11
CA ILE A 102 2.64 7.22 -9.44
C ILE A 102 1.50 8.09 -9.96
N ASP A 103 1.79 8.98 -10.91
CA ASP A 103 0.77 9.72 -11.63
C ASP A 103 -0.10 8.76 -12.46
N TYR A 104 -1.38 9.07 -12.61
CA TYR A 104 -2.34 8.22 -13.30
C TYR A 104 -1.91 7.87 -14.74
N GLU A 105 -1.31 8.82 -15.44
CA GLU A 105 -0.82 8.63 -16.83
C GLU A 105 0.23 7.52 -16.95
N ASN A 106 0.98 7.28 -15.88
CA ASN A 106 2.06 6.29 -15.82
C ASN A 106 1.70 5.03 -15.00
N ILE A 107 0.44 4.87 -14.62
CA ILE A 107 -0.02 3.81 -13.69
C ILE A 107 0.33 2.38 -14.16
N SER A 108 0.50 2.18 -15.45
CA SER A 108 0.92 0.90 -16.03
C SER A 108 2.30 0.44 -15.57
N GLU A 109 3.18 1.36 -15.13
CA GLU A 109 4.51 1.03 -14.60
C GLU A 109 4.42 0.25 -13.27
N LEU A 110 3.32 0.39 -12.53
CA LEU A 110 3.08 -0.41 -11.33
C LEU A 110 2.92 -1.91 -11.61
N GLY A 111 2.65 -2.30 -12.86
CA GLY A 111 2.64 -3.70 -13.31
C GLY A 111 1.41 -4.52 -12.92
N TYR A 112 0.35 -3.92 -12.42
CA TYR A 112 -0.91 -4.61 -12.19
C TYR A 112 -1.56 -5.04 -13.51
N ARG A 113 -2.10 -6.26 -13.57
CA ARG A 113 -2.86 -6.74 -14.73
C ARG A 113 -4.29 -6.22 -14.77
N HIS A 114 -4.88 -6.01 -13.60
CA HIS A 114 -6.23 -5.51 -13.44
C HIS A 114 -6.19 -4.22 -12.61
N LEU A 115 -6.77 -3.16 -13.16
CA LEU A 115 -6.80 -1.84 -12.54
C LEU A 115 -8.24 -1.33 -12.49
N GLU A 116 -8.74 -1.06 -11.31
CA GLU A 116 -10.00 -0.37 -11.06
C GLU A 116 -9.74 0.69 -9.98
N VAL A 117 -9.30 1.87 -10.43
CA VAL A 117 -8.83 2.95 -9.55
C VAL A 117 -9.78 4.13 -9.59
N ASP A 118 -10.01 4.74 -8.42
CA ASP A 118 -10.91 5.89 -8.23
C ASP A 118 -10.21 7.24 -8.45
N GLU A 119 -8.96 7.23 -8.88
CA GLU A 119 -8.14 8.43 -9.10
C GLU A 119 -8.27 8.93 -10.55
N LYS A 120 -8.49 10.24 -10.68
CA LYS A 120 -8.45 10.97 -11.97
C LYS A 120 -7.26 11.90 -11.99
#